data_8ebece79b2d9ffa183334affe1553f9f
#
_entry.id   8ebece79b2d9ffa183334affe1553f9f
#
_cell.length_a   1.000
_cell.length_b   1.000
_cell.length_c   1.000
_cell.angle_alpha   90.00
_cell.angle_beta   90.00
_cell.angle_gamma   90.00
#
_symmetry.space_group_name_H-M   'P 1'
#
loop_
_entity.id
_entity.type
_entity.pdbx_description
1 polymer ?
#
loop_
_entity_poly.entity_id
_entity_poly.type
_entity_poly.pdbx_seq_one_letter_code
_entity_poly.pdbx_strand_id
1 'polypeptide(L)'
;MAKGCPSRTVLQHLSSKWGSLIVVALLSEKHRFSGLKRKIDGISEKILSQNLQLLVCDGMVIRHSFNEIPPHVEYSLTTLGKDVAIKLQELILIIESSQEVFLNKKEEIK
;
A
#
# COMPACT_ATOMS: atom_id res chain seq x y z
N MET A 1 0.32 17.84 -4.47
CA MET A 1 -0.44 16.77 -5.11
C MET A 1 -0.34 16.89 -6.61
N ALA A 2 -0.18 15.80 -7.29
CA ALA A 2 -0.11 15.81 -8.76
C ALA A 2 -1.43 16.27 -9.36
N LYS A 3 -1.34 16.97 -10.50
CA LYS A 3 -2.52 17.40 -11.23
C LYS A 3 -3.33 16.17 -11.64
N GLY A 4 -4.62 16.22 -11.46
CA GLY A 4 -5.50 15.15 -11.86
C GLY A 4 -5.70 14.05 -10.82
N CYS A 5 -5.11 14.20 -9.64
CA CYS A 5 -5.31 13.24 -8.56
C CYS A 5 -6.12 13.89 -7.44
N PRO A 6 -7.46 14.03 -7.59
CA PRO A 6 -8.26 14.61 -6.53
C PRO A 6 -8.27 13.72 -5.28
N SER A 7 -8.52 14.30 -4.12
CA SER A 7 -8.43 13.59 -2.85
C SER A 7 -9.30 12.33 -2.79
N ARG A 8 -10.46 12.31 -3.46
CA ARG A 8 -11.29 11.11 -3.54
C ARG A 8 -10.58 9.96 -4.23
N THR A 9 -9.89 10.26 -5.33
CA THR A 9 -9.16 9.25 -6.09
C THR A 9 -7.99 8.72 -5.29
N VAL A 10 -7.28 9.61 -4.61
CA VAL A 10 -6.16 9.21 -3.74
C VAL A 10 -6.66 8.30 -2.63
N LEU A 11 -7.74 8.67 -1.96
CA LEU A 11 -8.32 7.86 -0.90
C LEU A 11 -8.76 6.49 -1.43
N GLN A 12 -9.35 6.46 -2.63
CA GLN A 12 -9.75 5.20 -3.26
C GLN A 12 -8.55 4.28 -3.48
N HIS A 13 -7.43 4.82 -3.96
CA HIS A 13 -6.20 4.04 -4.14
C HIS A 13 -5.68 3.50 -2.81
N LEU A 14 -5.65 4.35 -1.79
CA LEU A 14 -5.11 3.99 -0.48
C LEU A 14 -5.99 3.00 0.27
N SER A 15 -7.31 3.07 0.10
CA SER A 15 -8.23 2.18 0.78
C SER A 15 -8.48 0.88 0.04
N SER A 16 -7.96 0.73 -1.17
CA SER A 16 -8.07 -0.51 -1.91
C SER A 16 -7.25 -1.60 -1.21
N LYS A 17 -7.64 -2.86 -1.45
CA LYS A 17 -6.96 -4.01 -0.86
C LYS A 17 -5.44 -3.95 -1.08
N TRP A 18 -5.03 -3.78 -2.32
CA TRP A 18 -3.60 -3.85 -2.65
C TRP A 18 -2.86 -2.56 -2.32
N GLY A 19 -3.49 -1.40 -2.53
CA GLY A 19 -2.88 -0.12 -2.22
C GLY A 19 -2.54 0.01 -0.74
N SER A 20 -3.48 -0.35 0.13
CA SER A 20 -3.26 -0.30 1.58
C SER A 20 -2.16 -1.26 2.01
N LEU A 21 -2.13 -2.47 1.47
CA LEU A 21 -1.10 -3.46 1.82
C LEU A 21 0.29 -3.00 1.38
N ILE A 22 0.41 -2.35 0.23
CA ILE A 22 1.70 -1.87 -0.28
C ILE A 22 2.25 -0.78 0.63
N VAL A 23 1.45 0.23 0.99
CA VAL A 23 1.97 1.31 1.84
C VAL A 23 2.32 0.81 3.23
N VAL A 24 1.55 -0.11 3.79
CA VAL A 24 1.87 -0.69 5.10
C VAL A 24 3.15 -1.53 5.01
N ALA A 25 3.33 -2.29 3.93
CA ALA A 25 4.55 -3.06 3.73
C ALA A 25 5.79 -2.16 3.67
N LEU A 26 5.66 -0.99 3.05
CA LEU A 26 6.77 -0.03 2.93
C LEU A 26 7.03 0.73 4.23
N LEU A 27 6.13 0.67 5.19
CA LEU A 27 6.29 1.37 6.46
C LEU A 27 7.50 0.88 7.24
N SER A 28 7.80 -0.41 7.17
CA SER A 28 8.93 -1.00 7.89
C SER A 28 10.27 -0.61 7.26
N GLU A 29 10.36 -0.62 5.95
CA GLU A 29 11.58 -0.28 5.22
C GLU A 29 11.31 -0.16 3.73
N LYS A 30 12.26 0.41 3.00
CA LYS A 30 12.20 0.44 1.55
C LYS A 30 12.32 -0.97 0.98
N HIS A 31 11.75 -1.18 -0.19
CA HIS A 31 11.74 -2.48 -0.85
C HIS A 31 11.98 -2.34 -2.35
N ARG A 32 12.57 -3.37 -2.93
CA ARG A 32 12.57 -3.56 -4.38
C ARG A 32 11.24 -4.18 -4.79
N PHE A 33 10.94 -4.14 -6.08
CA PHE A 33 9.73 -4.74 -6.63
C PHE A 33 9.58 -6.22 -6.22
N SER A 34 10.66 -6.98 -6.38
CA SER A 34 10.63 -8.41 -6.04
C SER A 34 10.38 -8.64 -4.54
N GLY A 35 10.91 -7.77 -3.70
CA GLY A 35 10.70 -7.85 -2.26
C GLY A 35 9.25 -7.62 -1.88
N LEU A 36 8.62 -6.62 -2.50
CA LEU A 36 7.20 -6.37 -2.30
C LEU A 36 6.34 -7.54 -2.81
N LYS A 37 6.69 -8.07 -3.94
CA LYS A 37 5.97 -9.22 -4.51
C LYS A 37 5.98 -10.42 -3.58
N ARG A 38 7.10 -10.67 -2.93
CA ARG A 38 7.20 -11.78 -1.97
C ARG A 38 6.49 -11.49 -0.66
N LYS A 39 6.53 -10.24 -0.21
CA LYS A 39 5.94 -9.83 1.06
C LYS A 39 4.42 -9.79 1.02
N ILE A 40 3.86 -9.42 -0.11
CA ILE A 40 2.41 -9.30 -0.28
C ILE A 40 1.89 -10.56 -0.95
N ASP A 41 1.34 -11.46 -0.15
CA ASP A 41 0.87 -12.75 -0.61
C ASP A 41 -0.27 -12.60 -1.63
N GLY A 42 -0.12 -13.31 -2.74
CA GLY A 42 -1.16 -13.38 -3.75
C GLY A 42 -1.20 -12.23 -4.76
N ILE A 43 -0.33 -11.22 -4.62
CA ILE A 43 -0.33 -10.11 -5.58
C ILE A 43 0.39 -10.52 -6.87
N SER A 44 -0.20 -10.18 -8.01
CA SER A 44 0.45 -10.39 -9.31
C SER A 44 1.41 -9.24 -9.62
N GLU A 45 2.36 -9.48 -10.51
CA GLU A 45 3.29 -8.44 -10.95
C GLU A 45 2.54 -7.27 -11.60
N LYS A 46 1.50 -7.57 -12.39
CA LYS A 46 0.71 -6.56 -13.05
C LYS A 46 0.00 -5.67 -12.02
N ILE A 47 -0.66 -6.26 -11.04
CA ILE A 47 -1.39 -5.53 -10.00
C ILE A 47 -0.41 -4.71 -9.16
N LEU A 48 0.72 -5.28 -8.77
CA LEU A 48 1.73 -4.56 -8.00
C LEU A 48 2.26 -3.35 -8.78
N SER A 49 2.59 -3.55 -10.04
CA SER A 49 3.10 -2.47 -10.89
C SER A 49 2.08 -1.35 -11.04
N GLN A 50 0.82 -1.68 -11.31
CA GLN A 50 -0.24 -0.70 -11.47
C GLN A 50 -0.46 0.11 -10.19
N ASN A 51 -0.51 -0.57 -9.04
CA ASN A 51 -0.71 0.12 -7.76
C ASN A 51 0.48 0.99 -7.38
N LEU A 52 1.70 0.53 -7.62
CA LEU A 52 2.89 1.34 -7.35
C LEU A 52 2.89 2.62 -8.18
N GLN A 53 2.51 2.53 -9.46
CA GLN A 53 2.42 3.72 -10.32
C GLN A 53 1.40 4.72 -9.78
N LEU A 54 0.25 4.24 -9.34
CA LEU A 54 -0.78 5.10 -8.76
C LEU A 54 -0.29 5.77 -7.48
N LEU A 55 0.36 5.02 -6.61
CA LEU A 55 0.85 5.55 -5.33
C LEU A 55 1.98 6.55 -5.54
N VAL A 56 2.83 6.35 -6.53
CA VAL A 56 3.86 7.34 -6.88
C VAL A 56 3.20 8.62 -7.41
N CYS A 57 2.21 8.49 -8.29
CA CYS A 57 1.46 9.63 -8.80
C CYS A 57 0.77 10.41 -7.68
N ASP A 58 0.25 9.70 -6.68
CA ASP A 58 -0.45 10.30 -5.55
C ASP A 58 0.50 10.96 -4.53
N GLY A 59 1.81 10.80 -4.71
CA GLY A 59 2.78 11.39 -3.77
C GLY A 59 2.95 10.61 -2.48
N MET A 60 2.54 9.34 -2.45
CA MET A 60 2.68 8.48 -1.27
C MET A 60 3.97 7.66 -1.29
N VAL A 61 4.44 7.32 -2.49
CA VAL A 61 5.58 6.44 -2.69
C VAL A 61 6.61 7.13 -3.59
N ILE A 62 7.87 6.95 -3.25
CA ILE A 62 9.01 7.40 -4.06
C ILE A 62 9.54 6.18 -4.80
N ARG A 63 9.71 6.32 -6.11
CA ARG A 63 10.40 5.35 -6.93
C ARG A 63 11.80 5.86 -7.18
N HIS A 64 12.79 5.17 -6.64
CA HIS A 64 14.20 5.56 -6.82
C HIS A 64 14.90 4.56 -7.73
N SER A 65 15.35 5.04 -8.89
CA SER A 65 16.08 4.23 -9.85
C SER A 65 17.57 4.45 -9.65
N PHE A 66 18.29 3.35 -9.47
CA PHE A 66 19.75 3.41 -9.32
C PHE A 66 20.40 3.21 -10.66
N ASN A 67 21.35 4.09 -10.97
CA ASN A 67 22.06 4.06 -12.23
C ASN A 67 23.28 3.14 -12.10
N GLU A 68 23.01 1.88 -11.86
CA GLU A 68 24.00 0.84 -11.63
C GLU A 68 23.91 -0.26 -12.68
N ILE A 69 24.88 -1.18 -12.65
CA ILE A 69 24.88 -2.38 -13.47
C ILE A 69 24.96 -3.57 -12.52
N PRO A 70 23.91 -4.44 -12.42
CA PRO A 70 22.62 -4.29 -13.08
C PRO A 70 21.77 -3.18 -12.49
N PRO A 71 20.92 -2.53 -13.28
CA PRO A 71 20.05 -1.48 -12.77
C PRO A 71 19.01 -2.05 -11.83
N HIS A 72 18.65 -1.28 -10.81
CA HIS A 72 17.56 -1.68 -9.93
C HIS A 72 16.77 -0.47 -9.47
N VAL A 73 15.57 -0.73 -8.96
CA VAL A 73 14.64 0.30 -8.49
C VAL A 73 14.21 -0.06 -7.07
N GLU A 74 14.18 0.94 -6.21
CA GLU A 74 13.68 0.81 -4.85
C GLU A 74 12.46 1.70 -4.65
N TYR A 75 11.54 1.24 -3.83
CA TYR A 75 10.34 1.99 -3.46
C TYR A 75 10.37 2.29 -1.99
N SER A 76 10.03 3.52 -1.63
CA SER A 76 9.96 3.95 -0.24
C SER A 76 8.79 4.92 -0.07
N LEU A 77 8.40 5.16 1.17
CA LEU A 77 7.31 6.10 1.45
C LEU A 77 7.84 7.53 1.49
N THR A 78 7.04 8.46 1.00
CA THR A 78 7.24 9.88 1.26
C THR A 78 6.90 10.16 2.73
N THR A 79 7.19 11.38 3.21
CA THR A 79 6.77 11.78 4.54
C THR A 79 5.25 11.67 4.69
N LEU A 80 4.52 12.13 3.70
CA LEU A 80 3.06 12.00 3.66
C LEU A 80 2.64 10.53 3.65
N GLY A 81 3.32 9.72 2.83
CA GLY A 81 3.03 8.29 2.75
C GLY A 81 3.24 7.58 4.07
N LYS A 82 4.26 7.97 4.84
CA LYS A 82 4.50 7.41 6.17
C LYS A 82 3.36 7.72 7.13
N ASP A 83 2.92 8.97 7.16
CA ASP A 83 1.81 9.38 8.03
C ASP A 83 0.54 8.60 7.71
N VAL A 84 0.24 8.46 6.41
CA VAL A 84 -0.92 7.71 5.96
C VAL A 84 -0.78 6.23 6.28
N ALA A 85 0.40 5.65 6.06
CA ALA A 85 0.64 4.23 6.31
C ALA A 85 0.47 3.87 7.78
N ILE A 86 0.92 4.75 8.69
CA ILE A 86 0.74 4.54 10.12
C ILE A 86 -0.75 4.45 10.47
N LYS A 87 -1.55 5.35 9.93
CA LYS A 87 -2.99 5.35 10.19
C LYS A 87 -3.69 4.13 9.58
N LEU A 88 -3.28 3.72 8.40
CA LEU A 88 -3.81 2.50 7.79
C LEU A 88 -3.44 1.27 8.59
N GLN A 89 -2.20 1.19 9.08
CA GLN A 89 -1.78 0.08 9.92
C GLN A 89 -2.60 0.01 11.20
N GLU A 90 -2.82 1.15 11.86
CA GLU A 90 -3.66 1.22 13.04
C GLU A 90 -5.07 0.73 12.75
N LEU A 91 -5.64 1.16 11.62
CA LEU A 91 -6.98 0.75 11.19
C LEU A 91 -7.05 -0.76 10.96
N ILE A 92 -6.06 -1.31 10.26
CA ILE A 92 -5.99 -2.74 9.98
C ILE A 92 -5.91 -3.55 11.28
N LEU A 93 -5.09 -3.09 12.23
CA LEU A 93 -4.96 -3.77 13.51
C LEU A 93 -6.27 -3.75 14.31
N ILE A 94 -7.00 -2.65 14.27
CA ILE A 94 -8.32 -2.57 14.91
C ILE A 94 -9.27 -3.59 14.29
N ILE A 95 -9.30 -3.67 12.97
CA ILE A 95 -10.17 -4.60 12.25
C ILE A 95 -9.80 -6.05 12.58
N GLU A 96 -8.51 -6.37 12.56
CA GLU A 96 -8.05 -7.72 12.86
C GLU A 96 -8.38 -8.14 14.30
N SER A 97 -8.21 -7.24 15.25
CA SER A 97 -8.51 -7.53 16.65
C SER A 97 -10.00 -7.65 16.92
N SER A 98 -10.85 -7.22 15.98
CA SER A 98 -12.29 -7.25 16.11
C SER A 98 -12.95 -8.32 15.23
N GLN A 99 -12.16 -9.23 14.65
CA GLN A 99 -12.69 -10.26 13.74
C GLN A 99 -13.80 -11.09 14.35
N GLU A 100 -13.68 -11.44 15.62
CA GLU A 100 -14.72 -12.23 16.29
C GLU A 100 -16.07 -11.51 16.29
N VAL A 101 -16.05 -10.19 16.47
CA VAL A 101 -17.28 -9.39 16.43
C VAL A 101 -17.93 -9.47 15.07
N PHE A 102 -17.14 -9.36 13.99
CA PHE A 102 -17.64 -9.44 12.62
C PHE A 102 -18.20 -10.84 12.32
N LEU A 103 -17.54 -11.88 12.73
CA LEU A 103 -17.99 -13.25 12.52
C LEU A 103 -19.30 -13.52 13.25
N ASN A 104 -19.42 -13.06 14.48
CA ASN A 104 -20.66 -13.21 15.25
C ASN A 104 -21.81 -12.48 14.59
N LYS A 105 -21.58 -11.28 14.09
CA LYS A 105 -22.61 -10.53 13.37
C LYS A 105 -23.07 -11.25 12.11
N LYS A 106 -22.15 -11.87 11.38
CA LYS A 106 -22.50 -12.64 10.19
C LYS A 106 -23.41 -13.81 10.52
N GLU A 107 -23.17 -14.47 11.63
CA GLU A 107 -23.99 -15.57 12.12
C GLU A 107 -25.38 -15.08 12.50
N GLU A 108 -25.48 -13.95 13.16
CA GLU A 108 -26.75 -13.35 13.56
C GLU A 108 -27.62 -12.95 12.37
N ILE A 109 -27.00 -12.52 11.28
CA ILE A 109 -27.71 -12.04 10.10
C ILE A 109 -28.27 -13.19 9.26
N LYS A 110 -27.72 -14.37 9.38
CA LYS A 110 -28.21 -15.54 8.62
C LYS A 110 -29.63 -15.94 9.04
#